data_d8bbecc4e90ccdc968a839c5c1190ef1
#
_entry.id   d8bbecc4e90ccdc968a839c5c1190ef1
#
_cell.length_a   1.000
_cell.length_b   1.000
_cell.length_c   1.000
_cell.angle_alpha   90.00
_cell.angle_beta   90.00
_cell.angle_gamma   90.00
#
_symmetry.space_group_name_H-M   'P 1'
#
loop_
_entity.id
_entity.type
_entity.pdbx_description
1 polymer ?
#
loop_
_entity_poly.entity_id
_entity_poly.type
_entity_poly.pdbx_seq_one_letter_code
_entity_poly.pdbx_strand_id
1 'polypeptide(L)'
;MRILLCTVGVLLIAATPVCANQAESDVAMVKLANRSGCMTCHSVLPLPRRADGLPPVAPAWRDVALKYRDDAGASERLTRTVMTGSNPKVRHWAGRTGAIRMPPNAEAVGEADARVLVNWILVLVP
;
A
#
# COMPACT_ATOMS: atom_id res chain seq x y z
N MET A 1 10.41 -54.21 -41.11
CA MET A 1 10.71 -52.76 -41.09
C MET A 1 9.62 -52.10 -40.25
N ARG A 2 9.94 -51.85 -38.96
CA ARG A 2 8.98 -51.26 -37.96
C ARG A 2 9.23 -49.77 -37.87
N ILE A 3 8.23 -48.98 -38.24
CA ILE A 3 8.27 -47.52 -38.14
C ILE A 3 7.78 -47.11 -36.75
N LEU A 4 8.69 -46.57 -35.90
CA LEU A 4 8.33 -45.91 -34.62
C LEU A 4 7.83 -44.52 -34.92
N LEU A 5 6.54 -44.26 -34.65
CA LEU A 5 6.00 -42.89 -34.59
C LEU A 5 6.36 -42.28 -33.22
N CYS A 6 7.27 -41.29 -33.21
CA CYS A 6 7.48 -40.39 -32.07
C CYS A 6 6.36 -39.36 -32.04
N THR A 7 5.46 -39.47 -31.05
CA THR A 7 4.48 -38.39 -30.73
C THR A 7 5.17 -37.36 -29.88
N VAL A 8 5.38 -36.17 -30.45
CA VAL A 8 5.87 -35.00 -29.72
C VAL A 8 4.67 -34.41 -28.95
N GLY A 9 4.63 -34.60 -27.65
CA GLY A 9 3.67 -33.95 -26.77
C GLY A 9 4.03 -32.49 -26.56
N VAL A 10 3.22 -31.57 -27.07
CA VAL A 10 3.32 -30.14 -26.80
C VAL A 10 2.76 -29.87 -25.41
N LEU A 11 3.65 -29.57 -24.45
CA LEU A 11 3.28 -29.17 -23.10
C LEU A 11 2.88 -27.69 -23.15
N LEU A 12 1.57 -27.41 -23.19
CA LEU A 12 1.01 -26.05 -23.01
C LEU A 12 1.21 -25.63 -21.55
N ILE A 13 2.21 -24.82 -21.28
CA ILE A 13 2.36 -24.14 -19.99
C ILE A 13 1.32 -23.03 -19.93
N ALA A 14 0.23 -23.24 -19.20
CA ALA A 14 -0.76 -22.20 -18.89
C ALA A 14 -0.10 -21.18 -17.96
N ALA A 15 0.21 -20.00 -18.51
CA ALA A 15 0.64 -18.84 -17.73
C ALA A 15 -0.51 -18.42 -16.80
N THR A 16 -0.32 -18.54 -15.49
CA THR A 16 -1.32 -18.25 -14.46
C THR A 16 -1.63 -16.74 -14.37
N PRO A 17 -2.89 -16.35 -14.12
CA PRO A 17 -3.35 -14.94 -14.14
C PRO A 17 -3.01 -14.17 -12.83
N VAL A 18 -1.84 -14.43 -12.22
CA VAL A 18 -1.45 -13.78 -10.95
C VAL A 18 -1.29 -12.26 -11.09
N CYS A 19 -0.75 -11.79 -12.21
CA CYS A 19 -0.55 -10.35 -12.42
C CYS A 19 -1.86 -9.57 -12.62
N ALA A 20 -2.88 -10.17 -13.21
CA ALA A 20 -4.17 -9.52 -13.42
C ALA A 20 -4.91 -9.29 -12.10
N ASN A 21 -4.83 -10.23 -11.17
CA ASN A 21 -5.47 -10.14 -9.84
C ASN A 21 -4.84 -9.05 -8.96
N GLN A 22 -3.52 -8.86 -9.04
CA GLN A 22 -2.84 -7.80 -8.28
C GLN A 22 -3.23 -6.41 -8.76
N ALA A 23 -3.25 -6.19 -10.08
CA ALA A 23 -3.63 -4.90 -10.65
C ALA A 23 -5.08 -4.51 -10.31
N GLU A 24 -6.00 -5.47 -10.32
CA GLU A 24 -7.39 -5.26 -9.92
C GLU A 24 -7.50 -4.93 -8.41
N SER A 25 -6.73 -5.62 -7.58
CA SER A 25 -6.61 -5.33 -6.15
C SER A 25 -6.08 -3.92 -5.90
N ASP A 26 -5.04 -3.50 -6.61
CA ASP A 26 -4.45 -2.16 -6.47
C ASP A 26 -5.44 -1.06 -6.82
N VAL A 27 -6.20 -1.22 -7.91
CA VAL A 27 -7.26 -0.27 -8.30
C VAL A 27 -8.35 -0.19 -7.23
N ALA A 28 -8.78 -1.33 -6.68
CA ALA A 28 -9.78 -1.36 -5.62
C ALA A 28 -9.31 -0.65 -4.35
N MET A 29 -8.05 -0.84 -3.94
CA MET A 29 -7.47 -0.21 -2.76
C MET A 29 -7.28 1.30 -2.95
N VAL A 30 -6.81 1.74 -4.11
CA VAL A 30 -6.74 3.18 -4.42
C VAL A 30 -8.13 3.82 -4.43
N LYS A 31 -9.15 3.13 -4.95
CA LYS A 31 -10.54 3.60 -4.90
C LYS A 31 -11.07 3.72 -3.47
N LEU A 32 -10.79 2.72 -2.62
CA LEU A 32 -11.12 2.76 -1.19
C LEU A 32 -10.45 3.96 -0.51
N ALA A 33 -9.16 4.16 -0.73
CA ALA A 33 -8.40 5.25 -0.16
C ALA A 33 -8.92 6.64 -0.60
N ASN A 34 -9.30 6.79 -1.87
CA ASN A 34 -9.88 8.03 -2.38
C ASN A 34 -11.21 8.36 -1.70
N ARG A 35 -12.14 7.41 -1.65
CA ARG A 35 -13.46 7.63 -1.02
C ARG A 35 -13.38 7.90 0.48
N SER A 36 -12.33 7.41 1.14
CA SER A 36 -12.05 7.64 2.56
C SER A 36 -11.18 8.89 2.82
N GLY A 37 -10.87 9.68 1.79
CA GLY A 37 -10.11 10.93 1.91
C GLY A 37 -8.61 10.77 2.14
N CYS A 38 -8.08 9.55 2.18
CA CYS A 38 -6.66 9.29 2.48
C CYS A 38 -5.71 9.92 1.47
N MET A 39 -6.11 9.94 0.19
CA MET A 39 -5.30 10.47 -0.91
C MET A 39 -5.16 12.00 -0.90
N THR A 40 -5.88 12.70 -0.04
CA THR A 40 -5.70 14.15 0.16
C THR A 40 -4.31 14.48 0.71
N CYS A 41 -3.75 13.59 1.52
CA CYS A 41 -2.46 13.78 2.18
C CYS A 41 -1.40 12.77 1.72
N HIS A 42 -1.80 11.54 1.40
CA HIS A 42 -0.93 10.45 1.01
C HIS A 42 -0.87 10.27 -0.51
N SER A 43 0.24 9.72 -0.97
CA SER A 43 0.43 9.20 -2.33
C SER A 43 0.88 7.73 -2.25
N VAL A 44 0.68 6.97 -3.32
CA VAL A 44 1.22 5.60 -3.40
C VAL A 44 2.73 5.64 -3.56
N LEU A 45 3.20 6.46 -4.50
CA LEU A 45 4.62 6.65 -4.82
C LEU A 45 5.20 7.86 -4.10
N PRO A 46 6.51 7.85 -3.77
CA PRO A 46 7.19 9.04 -3.29
C PRO A 46 7.04 10.22 -4.25
N LEU A 47 6.67 11.37 -3.70
CA LEU A 47 6.57 12.61 -4.46
C LEU A 47 7.82 13.47 -4.22
N PRO A 48 8.23 14.28 -5.20
CA PRO A 48 9.26 15.29 -5.00
C PRO A 48 8.81 16.32 -3.95
N ARG A 49 9.73 17.18 -3.53
CA ARG A 49 9.34 18.33 -2.71
C ARG A 49 8.32 19.17 -3.48
N ARG A 50 7.42 19.79 -2.74
CA ARG A 50 6.40 20.68 -3.28
C ARG A 50 7.05 21.88 -3.95
N ALA A 51 6.32 22.57 -4.80
CA ALA A 51 6.81 23.78 -5.49
C ALA A 51 7.25 24.90 -4.53
N ASP A 52 6.68 24.93 -3.31
CA ASP A 52 7.07 25.84 -2.24
C ASP A 52 8.32 25.37 -1.45
N GLY A 53 8.98 24.31 -1.88
CA GLY A 53 10.15 23.72 -1.23
C GLY A 53 9.86 22.89 0.02
N LEU A 54 8.61 22.84 0.47
CA LEU A 54 8.21 22.06 1.64
C LEU A 54 8.16 20.55 1.31
N PRO A 55 8.36 19.71 2.32
CA PRO A 55 8.20 18.27 2.15
C PRO A 55 6.72 17.90 1.91
N PRO A 56 6.43 16.68 1.41
CA PRO A 56 5.07 16.15 1.31
C PRO A 56 4.34 16.22 2.66
N VAL A 57 3.02 16.36 2.62
CA VAL A 57 2.18 16.45 3.84
C VAL A 57 2.28 15.17 4.66
N ALA A 58 2.21 14.02 4.00
CA ALA A 58 2.26 12.70 4.61
C ALA A 58 3.25 11.78 3.86
N PRO A 59 3.71 10.67 4.48
CA PRO A 59 4.60 9.74 3.81
C PRO A 59 3.89 9.05 2.66
N ALA A 60 4.62 8.80 1.57
CA ALA A 60 4.15 7.91 0.53
C ALA A 60 3.98 6.48 1.08
N TRP A 61 3.00 5.74 0.58
CA TRP A 61 2.73 4.40 1.10
C TRP A 61 3.83 3.39 0.80
N ARG A 62 4.55 3.54 -0.31
CA ARG A 62 5.78 2.74 -0.53
C ARG A 62 6.86 2.99 0.53
N ASP A 63 7.02 4.23 0.99
CA ASP A 63 7.94 4.53 2.08
C ASP A 63 7.45 3.92 3.40
N VAL A 64 6.14 3.87 3.62
CA VAL A 64 5.54 3.16 4.77
C VAL A 64 5.84 1.67 4.69
N ALA A 65 5.60 1.02 3.54
CA ALA A 65 5.91 -0.39 3.33
C ALA A 65 7.39 -0.70 3.62
N LEU A 66 8.29 0.10 3.09
CA LEU A 66 9.73 -0.05 3.31
C LEU A 66 10.12 0.09 4.79
N LYS A 67 9.56 1.10 5.48
CA LYS A 67 9.87 1.38 6.88
C LYS A 67 9.44 0.26 7.82
N TYR A 68 8.31 -0.38 7.55
CA TYR A 68 7.70 -1.38 8.42
C TYR A 68 7.84 -2.81 7.89
N ARG A 69 8.70 -3.05 6.90
CA ARG A 69 8.91 -4.34 6.23
C ARG A 69 9.09 -5.51 7.20
N ASP A 70 9.93 -5.31 8.22
CA ASP A 70 10.33 -6.36 9.15
C ASP A 70 9.58 -6.29 10.49
N ASP A 71 8.47 -5.55 10.53
CA ASP A 71 7.72 -5.29 11.75
C ASP A 71 6.42 -6.10 11.78
N ALA A 72 6.44 -7.25 12.45
CA ALA A 72 5.30 -8.15 12.57
C ALA A 72 4.04 -7.50 13.20
N GLY A 73 4.22 -6.45 14.03
CA GLY A 73 3.11 -5.72 14.64
C GLY A 73 2.62 -4.51 13.85
N ALA A 74 3.18 -4.26 12.65
CA ALA A 74 2.88 -3.06 11.87
C ALA A 74 1.39 -2.94 11.51
N SER A 75 0.77 -4.03 11.04
CA SER A 75 -0.62 -4.02 10.63
C SER A 75 -1.56 -3.51 11.72
N GLU A 76 -1.44 -4.03 12.93
CA GLU A 76 -2.29 -3.63 14.05
C GLU A 76 -2.01 -2.18 14.48
N ARG A 77 -0.72 -1.80 14.63
CA ARG A 77 -0.37 -0.44 15.05
C ARG A 77 -0.76 0.62 14.03
N LEU A 78 -0.55 0.37 12.74
CA LEU A 78 -0.94 1.31 11.69
C LEU A 78 -2.45 1.39 11.53
N THR A 79 -3.18 0.28 11.63
CA THR A 79 -4.65 0.31 11.65
C THR A 79 -5.15 1.16 12.82
N ARG A 80 -4.62 0.96 14.02
CA ARG A 80 -4.95 1.81 15.18
C ARG A 80 -4.62 3.28 14.91
N THR A 81 -3.49 3.58 14.28
CA THR A 81 -3.12 4.95 13.91
C THR A 81 -4.12 5.56 12.92
N VAL A 82 -4.62 4.79 11.96
CA VAL A 82 -5.69 5.25 11.06
C VAL A 82 -6.94 5.62 11.85
N MET A 83 -7.35 4.77 12.79
CA MET A 83 -8.57 4.98 13.56
C MET A 83 -8.47 6.14 14.55
N THR A 84 -7.35 6.28 15.25
CA THR A 84 -7.19 7.20 16.39
C THR A 84 -6.32 8.43 16.11
N GLY A 85 -5.73 8.52 14.92
CA GLY A 85 -4.77 9.55 14.57
C GLY A 85 -3.35 9.25 15.06
N SER A 86 -2.39 10.01 14.54
CA SER A 86 -0.98 9.84 14.91
C SER A 86 -0.66 10.46 16.27
N ASN A 87 0.16 9.77 17.07
CA ASN A 87 0.60 10.26 18.38
C ASN A 87 1.41 11.56 18.22
N PRO A 88 1.01 12.66 18.91
CA PRO A 88 1.69 13.95 18.83
C PRO A 88 3.12 13.92 19.40
N LYS A 89 3.42 13.02 20.29
CA LYS A 89 4.74 12.93 20.94
C LYS A 89 5.75 12.10 20.14
N VAL A 90 5.28 11.35 19.12
CA VAL A 90 6.13 10.44 18.35
C VAL A 90 6.16 10.90 16.88
N ARG A 91 7.33 11.31 16.41
CA ARG A 91 7.54 11.81 15.05
C ARG A 91 8.27 10.77 14.20
N HIS A 92 7.55 9.76 13.76
CA HIS A 92 8.12 8.68 12.93
C HIS A 92 8.70 9.15 11.58
N TRP A 93 8.26 10.32 11.09
CA TRP A 93 8.58 10.87 9.78
C TRP A 93 9.24 12.25 9.85
N ALA A 94 9.86 12.59 10.99
CA ALA A 94 10.54 13.87 11.16
C ALA A 94 11.56 14.12 10.04
N GLY A 95 11.54 15.32 9.46
CA GLY A 95 12.40 15.70 8.35
C GLY A 95 12.02 15.15 6.97
N ARG A 96 11.09 14.19 6.89
CA ARG A 96 10.63 13.61 5.63
C ARG A 96 9.23 14.08 5.22
N THR A 97 8.41 14.47 6.18
CA THR A 97 7.07 15.03 5.96
C THR A 97 6.91 16.35 6.70
N GLY A 98 5.84 17.08 6.35
CA GLY A 98 5.44 18.30 7.02
C GLY A 98 5.03 18.10 8.50
N ALA A 99 4.66 19.19 9.14
CA ALA A 99 4.26 19.19 10.55
C ALA A 99 2.82 18.70 10.79
N ILE A 100 2.02 18.58 9.72
CA ILE A 100 0.63 18.14 9.79
C ILE A 100 0.60 16.68 10.26
N ARG A 101 -0.29 16.41 11.18
CA ARG A 101 -0.48 15.08 11.76
C ARG A 101 -1.66 14.39 11.10
N MET A 102 -1.59 13.08 11.00
CA MET A 102 -2.73 12.28 10.57
C MET A 102 -3.84 12.40 11.63
N PRO A 103 -5.03 12.90 11.26
CA PRO A 103 -6.17 12.97 12.18
C PRO A 103 -6.75 11.57 12.43
N PRO A 104 -7.63 11.40 13.45
CA PRO A 104 -8.49 10.23 13.55
C PRO A 104 -9.39 10.12 12.31
N ASN A 105 -9.53 8.91 11.77
CA ASN A 105 -10.34 8.68 10.56
C ASN A 105 -11.48 7.66 10.77
N ALA A 106 -11.83 7.36 12.01
CA ALA A 106 -12.88 6.39 12.34
C ALA A 106 -14.26 6.71 11.73
N GLU A 107 -14.54 7.99 11.45
CA GLU A 107 -15.79 8.40 10.81
C GLU A 107 -15.73 8.28 9.28
N ALA A 108 -14.53 8.31 8.69
CA ALA A 108 -14.33 8.28 7.24
C ALA A 108 -14.11 6.86 6.69
N VAL A 109 -13.62 5.95 7.53
CA VAL A 109 -13.32 4.56 7.17
C VAL A 109 -13.57 3.62 8.34
N GLY A 110 -14.29 2.52 8.12
CA GLY A 110 -14.48 1.49 9.13
C GLY A 110 -13.17 0.74 9.42
N GLU A 111 -13.03 0.18 10.64
CA GLU A 111 -11.80 -0.51 11.05
C GLU A 111 -11.43 -1.68 10.12
N ALA A 112 -12.41 -2.44 9.64
CA ALA A 112 -12.18 -3.55 8.71
C ALA A 112 -11.55 -3.05 7.39
N ASP A 113 -12.10 -2.00 6.79
CA ASP A 113 -11.58 -1.37 5.58
C ASP A 113 -10.20 -0.73 5.81
N ALA A 114 -10.00 -0.08 6.96
CA ALA A 114 -8.70 0.47 7.35
C ALA A 114 -7.63 -0.63 7.45
N ARG A 115 -7.97 -1.78 8.04
CA ARG A 115 -7.08 -2.95 8.15
C ARG A 115 -6.72 -3.54 6.79
N VAL A 116 -7.71 -3.67 5.91
CA VAL A 116 -7.48 -4.15 4.53
C VAL A 116 -6.55 -3.19 3.77
N LEU A 117 -6.80 -1.89 3.86
CA LEU A 117 -5.96 -0.87 3.23
C LEU A 117 -4.53 -0.87 3.80
N VAL A 118 -4.37 -0.96 5.12
CA VAL A 118 -3.06 -1.03 5.77
C VAL A 118 -2.30 -2.30 5.32
N ASN A 119 -2.95 -3.45 5.28
CA ASN A 119 -2.31 -4.68 4.83
C ASN A 119 -1.85 -4.59 3.37
N TRP A 120 -2.66 -3.99 2.50
CA TRP A 120 -2.26 -3.73 1.13
C TRP A 120 -1.06 -2.77 1.06
N ILE A 121 -1.06 -1.68 1.84
CA ILE A 121 0.07 -0.75 1.90
C ILE A 121 1.36 -1.47 2.30
N LEU A 122 1.31 -2.35 3.31
CA LEU A 122 2.49 -3.04 3.84
C LEU A 122 3.14 -4.01 2.85
N VAL A 123 2.42 -4.45 1.82
CA VAL A 123 2.95 -5.34 0.77
C VAL A 123 3.28 -4.61 -0.53
N LEU A 124 3.17 -3.28 -0.58
CA LEU A 124 3.60 -2.50 -1.73
C LEU A 124 5.11 -2.68 -1.95
N VAL A 125 5.49 -3.26 -3.07
CA VAL A 125 6.91 -3.39 -3.46
C VAL A 125 7.44 -2.05 -3.96
N PRO A 126 8.73 -1.78 -3.72
CA PRO A 126 9.42 -0.60 -4.24
C PRO A 126 9.46 -0.58 -5.77
#